data_837a53d9b760e7701caf78f36dcc56ed
#
_entry.id   837a53d9b760e7701caf78f36dcc56ed
#
_cell.length_a   1.000
_cell.length_b   1.000
_cell.length_c   1.000
_cell.angle_alpha   90.00
_cell.angle_beta   90.00
_cell.angle_gamma   90.00
#
_symmetry.space_group_name_H-M   'P 1'
#
loop_
_entity.id
_entity.type
_entity.pdbx_description
1 polymer ?
#
loop_
_entity_poly.entity_id
_entity_poly.type
_entity_poly.pdbx_seq_one_letter_code
_entity_poly.pdbx_strand_id
1 'polypeptide(L)'
;GVGFGVNPEKSGELGSIDQALQRLGQKRQISVFTRHYQMPAMLAANKDLIATLPTRVARMQANNDSIMMEDPPFFIPEFELTMAWSPLLQHHPAHRWLRQLIMHVARQVVAEEENPPQEIPVINHLF
;
A
#
# COMPACT_ATOMS: atom_id res chain seq x y z
N GLY A 1 6.32 12.46 10.25
CA GLY A 1 5.82 11.34 9.46
C GLY A 1 4.58 10.69 10.05
N VAL A 2 3.88 9.93 9.24
CA VAL A 2 2.74 9.11 9.68
C VAL A 2 3.18 7.65 9.72
N GLY A 3 3.01 7.00 10.88
CA GLY A 3 3.25 5.58 11.06
C GLY A 3 1.97 4.77 10.87
N PHE A 4 2.12 3.55 10.32
CA PHE A 4 1.04 2.59 10.16
C PHE A 4 1.31 1.32 10.95
N GLY A 5 0.27 0.73 11.52
CA GLY A 5 0.37 -0.51 12.28
C GLY A 5 0.44 -0.32 13.78
N VAL A 6 1.32 -1.07 14.43
CA VAL A 6 1.53 -1.03 15.89
C VAL A 6 2.63 -0.02 16.22
N ASN A 7 2.40 0.79 17.26
CA ASN A 7 3.40 1.74 17.70
C ASN A 7 4.61 1.00 18.27
N PRO A 8 5.83 1.14 17.69
CA PRO A 8 7.02 0.44 18.14
C PRO A 8 7.45 0.83 19.58
N GLU A 9 7.14 2.03 20.01
CA GLU A 9 7.42 2.45 21.40
C GLU A 9 6.62 1.64 22.43
N LYS A 10 5.47 1.10 22.01
CA LYS A 10 4.59 0.28 22.86
C LYS A 10 4.80 -1.22 22.68
N SER A 11 5.18 -1.67 21.49
CA SER A 11 5.32 -3.09 21.15
C SER A 11 6.78 -3.58 21.12
N GLY A 12 7.74 -2.67 21.02
CA GLY A 12 9.15 -3.00 20.80
C GLY A 12 9.49 -3.53 19.41
N GLU A 13 8.49 -3.64 18.51
CA GLU A 13 8.68 -4.12 17.14
C GLU A 13 8.73 -2.96 16.15
N LEU A 14 9.78 -2.93 15.34
CA LEU A 14 9.92 -1.95 14.27
C LEU A 14 9.22 -2.44 13.00
N GLY A 15 8.44 -1.57 12.36
CA GLY A 15 7.91 -1.80 11.04
C GLY A 15 9.02 -1.84 9.97
N SER A 16 8.70 -2.38 8.78
CA SER A 16 9.66 -2.55 7.67
C SER A 16 10.39 -1.25 7.29
N ILE A 17 9.68 -0.13 7.32
CA ILE A 17 10.23 1.20 6.99
C ILE A 17 11.25 1.63 8.06
N ASP A 18 10.91 1.48 9.32
CA ASP A 18 11.79 1.87 10.43
C ASP A 18 13.01 0.96 10.51
N GLN A 19 12.87 -0.32 10.16
CA GLN A 19 14.00 -1.24 10.00
C GLN A 19 14.92 -0.83 8.86
N ALA A 20 14.37 -0.44 7.70
CA ALA A 20 15.15 0.03 6.56
C ALA A 20 15.93 1.31 6.92
N LEU A 21 15.29 2.27 7.57
CA LEU A 21 15.92 3.50 8.04
C LEU A 21 17.02 3.22 9.08
N GLN A 22 16.77 2.31 10.00
CA GLN A 22 17.75 1.93 11.02
C GLN A 22 19.04 1.35 10.40
N ARG A 23 18.93 0.56 9.33
CA ARG A 23 20.09 0.05 8.58
C ARG A 23 20.94 1.15 7.97
N LEU A 24 20.32 2.29 7.65
CA LEU A 24 20.97 3.49 7.13
C LEU A 24 21.44 4.45 8.24
N GLY A 25 21.31 4.07 9.50
CA GLY A 25 21.62 4.93 10.64
C GLY A 25 20.65 6.12 10.77
N GLN A 26 19.47 6.03 10.16
CA GLN A 26 18.46 7.08 10.14
C GLN A 26 17.26 6.71 11.01
N LYS A 27 16.54 7.72 11.46
CA LYS A 27 15.30 7.57 12.22
C LYS A 27 14.31 8.64 11.76
N ARG A 28 13.07 8.26 11.51
CA ARG A 28 11.99 9.21 11.26
C ARG A 28 11.30 9.63 12.56
N GLN A 29 10.83 10.85 12.60
CA GLN A 29 9.96 11.32 13.65
C GLN A 29 8.51 10.98 13.26
N ILE A 30 7.82 10.21 14.08
CA ILE A 30 6.44 9.83 13.86
C ILE A 30 5.56 10.74 14.70
N SER A 31 4.75 11.56 14.04
CA SER A 31 3.82 12.48 14.70
C SER A 31 2.45 11.85 14.94
N VAL A 32 2.04 10.92 14.08
CA VAL A 32 0.74 10.25 14.15
C VAL A 32 0.90 8.78 13.83
N PHE A 33 0.29 7.93 14.64
CA PHE A 33 0.13 6.50 14.37
C PHE A 33 -1.34 6.18 14.04
N THR A 34 -1.56 5.37 13.02
CA THR A 34 -2.89 4.92 12.62
C THR A 34 -2.89 3.43 12.28
N ARG A 35 -4.04 2.80 12.45
CA ARG A 35 -4.29 1.41 12.03
C ARG A 35 -5.12 1.32 10.75
N HIS A 36 -5.52 2.46 10.20
CA HIS A 36 -6.35 2.53 9.00
C HIS A 36 -5.53 2.99 7.79
N TYR A 37 -5.50 2.20 6.73
CA TYR A 37 -4.72 2.49 5.52
C TYR A 37 -5.11 3.79 4.80
N GLN A 38 -6.34 4.25 4.98
CA GLN A 38 -6.81 5.49 4.33
C GLN A 38 -6.35 6.76 5.06
N MET A 39 -6.16 6.68 6.38
CA MET A 39 -5.82 7.84 7.21
C MET A 39 -4.46 8.48 6.86
N PRO A 40 -3.40 7.74 6.56
CA PRO A 40 -2.09 8.34 6.28
C PRO A 40 -2.11 9.32 5.12
N ALA A 41 -2.79 8.98 4.01
CA ALA A 41 -2.87 9.87 2.86
C ALA A 41 -3.73 11.12 3.16
N MET A 42 -4.84 10.96 3.87
CA MET A 42 -5.68 12.09 4.30
C MET A 42 -4.90 13.06 5.19
N LEU A 43 -4.09 12.53 6.10
CA LEU A 43 -3.24 13.36 6.98
C LEU A 43 -2.12 14.04 6.20
N ALA A 44 -1.49 13.35 5.25
CA ALA A 44 -0.48 13.93 4.38
C ALA A 44 -1.04 15.05 3.50
N ALA A 45 -2.27 14.91 2.99
CA ALA A 45 -2.95 15.90 2.17
C ALA A 45 -3.27 17.21 2.92
N ASN A 46 -3.52 17.12 4.22
CA ASN A 46 -4.01 18.25 5.03
C ASN A 46 -2.97 18.81 6.01
N LYS A 47 -1.79 18.17 6.10
CA LYS A 47 -0.73 18.55 7.03
C LYS A 47 0.62 18.47 6.33
N ASP A 48 1.59 19.16 6.85
CA ASP A 48 2.99 19.03 6.43
C ASP A 48 3.59 17.71 6.98
N LEU A 49 3.06 16.59 6.46
CA LEU A 49 3.40 15.24 6.87
C LEU A 49 3.74 14.37 5.66
N ILE A 50 4.64 13.43 5.86
CA ILE A 50 4.99 12.39 4.89
C ILE A 50 4.40 11.07 5.38
N ALA A 51 3.71 10.38 4.49
CA ALA A 51 3.17 9.04 4.72
C ALA A 51 3.81 8.04 3.76
N THR A 52 4.23 6.89 4.26
CA THR A 52 4.69 5.79 3.42
C THR A 52 3.58 4.74 3.37
N LEU A 53 3.15 4.42 2.17
CA LEU A 53 2.01 3.54 1.89
C LEU A 53 2.40 2.49 0.84
N PRO A 54 1.72 1.33 0.83
CA PRO A 54 1.80 0.45 -0.32
C PRO A 54 1.40 1.21 -1.60
N THR A 55 2.14 1.01 -2.68
CA THR A 55 1.98 1.75 -3.94
C THR A 55 0.54 1.74 -4.46
N ARG A 56 -0.15 0.61 -4.36
CA ARG A 56 -1.57 0.49 -4.78
C ARG A 56 -2.49 1.40 -3.97
N VAL A 57 -2.30 1.42 -2.65
CA VAL A 57 -3.09 2.29 -1.76
C VAL A 57 -2.80 3.75 -2.06
N ALA A 58 -1.54 4.09 -2.28
CA ALA A 58 -1.14 5.44 -2.63
C ALA A 58 -1.77 5.89 -3.96
N ARG A 59 -1.71 5.06 -5.01
CA ARG A 59 -2.33 5.36 -6.32
C ARG A 59 -3.84 5.57 -6.24
N MET A 60 -4.56 4.76 -5.46
CA MET A 60 -6.01 4.94 -5.27
C MET A 60 -6.36 6.29 -4.63
N GLN A 61 -5.44 6.89 -3.90
CA GLN A 61 -5.65 8.15 -3.18
C GLN A 61 -4.97 9.35 -3.86
N ALA A 62 -4.10 9.11 -4.83
CA ALA A 62 -3.38 10.14 -5.58
C ALA A 62 -4.26 10.95 -6.55
N ASN A 63 -5.53 10.57 -6.74
CA ASN A 63 -6.52 11.36 -7.50
C ASN A 63 -6.86 12.71 -6.83
N ASN A 64 -6.20 13.02 -5.72
CA ASN A 64 -6.33 14.29 -5.03
C ASN A 64 -5.09 15.14 -5.35
N ASP A 65 -5.25 16.25 -6.04
CA ASP A 65 -4.20 17.20 -6.42
C ASP A 65 -3.35 17.72 -5.24
N SER A 66 -3.78 17.39 -4.03
CA SER A 66 -3.08 17.78 -2.79
C SER A 66 -1.96 16.81 -2.38
N ILE A 67 -1.78 15.68 -3.10
CA ILE A 67 -0.80 14.65 -2.75
C ILE A 67 0.15 14.42 -3.91
N MET A 68 1.44 14.52 -3.63
CA MET A 68 2.50 14.10 -4.53
C MET A 68 3.02 12.73 -4.09
N MET A 69 3.21 11.83 -5.05
CA MET A 69 3.79 10.51 -4.83
C MET A 69 5.23 10.49 -5.31
N GLU A 70 6.10 9.99 -4.48
CA GLU A 70 7.51 9.76 -4.80
C GLU A 70 7.94 8.39 -4.30
N ASP A 71 8.85 7.77 -5.00
CA ASP A 71 9.46 6.53 -4.54
C ASP A 71 10.38 6.82 -3.34
N PRO A 72 10.40 5.92 -2.32
CA PRO A 72 11.31 6.09 -1.21
C PRO A 72 12.78 6.05 -1.70
N PRO A 73 13.65 6.94 -1.20
CA PRO A 73 15.06 6.98 -1.62
C PRO A 73 15.91 5.85 -1.04
N PHE A 74 15.30 4.77 -0.60
CA PHE A 74 15.93 3.58 -0.04
C PHE A 74 15.07 2.34 -0.31
N PHE A 75 15.72 1.20 -0.34
CA PHE A 75 15.03 -0.07 -0.59
C PHE A 75 14.12 -0.46 0.59
N ILE A 76 12.85 -0.70 0.29
CA ILE A 76 11.87 -1.30 1.19
C ILE A 76 11.50 -2.66 0.59
N PRO A 77 11.66 -3.76 1.35
CA PRO A 77 11.24 -5.07 0.88
C PRO A 77 9.74 -5.09 0.54
N GLU A 78 9.42 -5.73 -0.55
CA GLU A 78 8.03 -6.04 -0.89
C GLU A 78 7.44 -6.99 0.16
N PHE A 79 6.14 -6.89 0.36
CA PHE A 79 5.41 -7.83 1.20
C PHE A 79 4.45 -8.65 0.35
N GLU A 80 4.33 -9.91 0.70
CA GLU A 80 3.45 -10.84 0.03
C GLU A 80 2.08 -10.87 0.72
N LEU A 81 1.02 -10.78 -0.07
CA LEU A 81 -0.34 -11.03 0.42
C LEU A 81 -0.69 -12.49 0.23
N THR A 82 -0.96 -13.18 1.32
CA THR A 82 -1.34 -14.59 1.32
C THR A 82 -2.79 -14.77 1.73
N MET A 83 -3.44 -15.74 1.11
CA MET A 83 -4.79 -16.15 1.48
C MET A 83 -4.71 -17.37 2.38
N ALA A 84 -5.31 -17.27 3.57
CA ALA A 84 -5.41 -18.38 4.52
C ALA A 84 -6.88 -18.76 4.75
N TRP A 85 -7.13 -20.05 4.98
CA TRP A 85 -8.46 -20.56 5.29
C TRP A 85 -8.37 -21.75 6.24
N SER A 86 -9.50 -22.08 6.88
CA SER A 86 -9.60 -23.26 7.74
C SER A 86 -9.46 -24.55 6.93
N PRO A 87 -8.69 -25.54 7.40
CA PRO A 87 -8.62 -26.87 6.77
C PRO A 87 -9.99 -27.52 6.57
N LEU A 88 -10.95 -27.24 7.43
CA LEU A 88 -12.33 -27.75 7.33
C LEU A 88 -13.04 -27.28 6.05
N LEU A 89 -12.63 -26.16 5.47
CA LEU A 89 -13.19 -25.59 4.25
C LEU A 89 -12.42 -26.00 2.99
N GLN A 90 -11.37 -26.80 3.12
CA GLN A 90 -10.49 -27.18 2.02
C GLN A 90 -11.26 -27.76 0.83
N HIS A 91 -12.20 -28.65 1.08
CA HIS A 91 -12.95 -29.36 0.06
C HIS A 91 -14.37 -28.82 -0.13
N HIS A 92 -14.75 -27.75 0.57
CA HIS A 92 -16.09 -27.16 0.44
C HIS A 92 -16.24 -26.47 -0.93
N PRO A 93 -17.21 -26.89 -1.79
CA PRO A 93 -17.27 -26.43 -3.19
C PRO A 93 -17.38 -24.90 -3.34
N ALA A 94 -18.30 -24.27 -2.62
CA ALA A 94 -18.50 -22.82 -2.69
C ALA A 94 -17.27 -22.04 -2.19
N HIS A 95 -16.64 -22.50 -1.13
CA HIS A 95 -15.42 -21.86 -0.61
C HIS A 95 -14.24 -22.04 -1.58
N ARG A 96 -14.15 -23.20 -2.23
CA ARG A 96 -13.13 -23.47 -3.25
C ARG A 96 -13.32 -22.55 -4.46
N TRP A 97 -14.54 -22.38 -4.92
CA TRP A 97 -14.89 -21.45 -5.99
C TRP A 97 -14.48 -20.01 -5.63
N LEU A 98 -14.83 -19.55 -4.42
CA LEU A 98 -14.48 -18.23 -3.94
C LEU A 98 -12.96 -17.99 -3.93
N ARG A 99 -12.17 -18.97 -3.43
CA ARG A 99 -10.71 -18.87 -3.46
C ARG A 99 -10.14 -18.74 -4.87
N GLN A 100 -10.68 -19.52 -5.80
CA GLN A 100 -10.28 -19.46 -7.21
C GLN A 100 -10.61 -18.11 -7.83
N LEU A 101 -11.79 -17.55 -7.52
CA LEU A 101 -12.18 -16.22 -7.97
C LEU A 101 -11.25 -15.15 -7.42
N ILE A 102 -10.96 -15.16 -6.12
CA ILE A 102 -10.03 -14.20 -5.49
C ILE A 102 -8.65 -14.30 -6.14
N MET A 103 -8.12 -15.50 -6.35
CA MET A 103 -6.82 -15.69 -7.00
C MET A 103 -6.83 -15.21 -8.46
N HIS A 104 -7.92 -15.42 -9.18
CA HIS A 104 -8.04 -14.95 -10.55
C HIS A 104 -8.02 -13.42 -10.62
N VAL A 105 -8.82 -12.75 -9.81
CA VAL A 105 -8.85 -11.29 -9.73
C VAL A 105 -7.50 -10.72 -9.29
N ALA A 106 -6.87 -11.32 -8.29
CA ALA A 106 -5.56 -10.86 -7.82
C ALA A 106 -4.48 -10.93 -8.93
N ARG A 107 -4.49 -11.99 -9.74
CA ARG A 107 -3.57 -12.11 -10.89
C ARG A 107 -3.84 -11.08 -11.97
N GLN A 108 -5.11 -10.76 -12.25
CA GLN A 108 -5.47 -9.70 -13.20
C GLN A 108 -4.95 -8.33 -12.72
N VAL A 109 -5.15 -8.01 -11.45
CA VAL A 109 -4.66 -6.74 -10.86
C VAL A 109 -3.14 -6.62 -10.96
N VAL A 110 -2.39 -7.70 -10.71
CA VAL A 110 -0.92 -7.71 -10.87
C VAL A 110 -0.52 -7.51 -12.34
N ALA A 111 -1.17 -8.21 -13.26
CA ALA A 111 -0.88 -8.09 -14.69
C ALA A 111 -1.16 -6.68 -15.24
N GLU A 112 -2.20 -6.01 -14.76
CA GLU A 112 -2.52 -4.62 -15.14
C GLU A 112 -1.46 -3.63 -14.64
N GLU A 113 -0.82 -3.91 -13.51
CA GLU A 113 0.27 -3.07 -13.01
C GLU A 113 1.58 -3.26 -13.79
N GLU A 114 1.87 -4.48 -14.21
CA GLU A 114 3.05 -4.78 -15.03
C GLU A 114 2.91 -4.24 -16.46
N ASN A 115 1.68 -4.20 -16.98
CA ASN A 115 1.36 -3.68 -18.30
C ASN A 115 0.17 -2.69 -18.18
N PRO A 116 0.40 -1.47 -17.70
CA PRO A 116 -0.66 -0.50 -17.60
C PRO A 116 -1.23 -0.23 -19.01
N PRO A 117 -2.57 -0.11 -19.16
CA PRO A 117 -3.17 0.23 -20.41
C PRO A 117 -2.52 1.54 -20.92
N GLN A 118 -2.07 1.54 -22.18
CA GLN A 118 -1.52 2.75 -22.79
C GLN A 118 -2.59 3.83 -22.66
N GLU A 119 -2.27 4.91 -21.98
CA GLU A 119 -3.12 6.11 -22.00
C GLU A 119 -3.27 6.51 -23.47
N ILE A 120 -4.48 6.35 -23.99
CA ILE A 120 -4.82 6.92 -25.30
C ILE A 120 -4.66 8.42 -25.09
N PRO A 121 -3.73 9.08 -25.80
CA PRO A 121 -3.56 10.52 -25.64
C PRO A 121 -4.91 11.15 -25.96
N VAL A 122 -5.51 11.80 -24.97
CA VAL A 122 -6.69 12.61 -25.20
C VAL A 122 -6.23 13.77 -26.06
N ILE A 123 -6.46 13.66 -27.35
CA ILE A 123 -6.23 14.77 -28.26
C ILE A 123 -7.34 15.76 -27.96
N ASN A 124 -7.05 16.71 -27.10
CA ASN A 124 -7.88 17.89 -26.94
C ASN A 124 -7.79 18.70 -28.23
N HIS A 125 -8.67 18.43 -29.18
CA HIS A 125 -8.93 19.36 -30.26
C HIS A 125 -9.67 20.55 -29.66
N LEU A 126 -8.89 21.56 -29.31
CA LEU A 126 -9.42 22.90 -29.09
C LEU A 126 -9.87 23.44 -30.46
N PHE A 127 -11.14 23.60 -30.60
CA PHE A 127 -11.69 24.44 -31.65
C PHE A 127 -11.81 25.86 -31.12
#